data_1fdc8147ed57a310d7197ced15d1e4b5
#
_entry.id   1fdc8147ed57a310d7197ced15d1e4b5
#
_cell.length_a   1.000
_cell.length_b   1.000
_cell.length_c   1.000
_cell.angle_alpha   90.00
_cell.angle_beta   90.00
_cell.angle_gamma   90.00
#
_symmetry.space_group_name_H-M   'P 1'
#
loop_
_entity.id
_entity.type
_entity.pdbx_description
1 polymer ?
#
loop_
_entity_poly.entity_id
_entity_poly.type
_entity_poly.pdbx_seq_one_letter_code
_entity_poly.pdbx_strand_id
1 'polypeptide(L)' 'MAGTVLQVVESLGGWRLLDDGQPIFWFPERDSALETAKVMADARHQFDGKPTCVQAQDELGAFELVFAFG' A
#
# COMPACT_ATOMS: atom_id res chain seq x y z
N MET A 1 18.20 -7.24 4.62
CA MET A 1 17.68 -5.92 4.30
C MET A 1 16.17 -5.96 4.25
N ALA A 2 15.54 -4.97 4.84
CA ALA A 2 14.08 -4.97 4.92
C ALA A 2 13.46 -4.75 3.54
N GLY A 3 12.29 -5.33 3.32
CA GLY A 3 11.50 -5.10 2.12
C GLY A 3 10.78 -3.76 2.19
N THR A 4 9.90 -3.54 1.25
CA THR A 4 9.09 -2.32 1.16
C THR A 4 7.69 -2.60 1.68
N VAL A 5 7.14 -1.66 2.44
CA VAL A 5 5.76 -1.72 2.91
C VAL A 5 5.00 -0.53 2.35
N LEU A 6 3.94 -0.82 1.60
CA LEU A 6 3.00 0.18 1.12
C LEU A 6 1.75 0.11 1.99
N GLN A 7 1.26 1.26 2.43
CA GLN A 7 0.10 1.32 3.31
C GLN A 7 -0.97 2.21 2.71
N VAL A 8 -2.22 1.76 2.83
CA VAL A 8 -3.38 2.54 2.40
C VAL A 8 -4.15 2.92 3.67
N VAL A 9 -4.22 4.22 3.94
CA VAL A 9 -4.84 4.74 5.16
C VAL A 9 -5.96 5.72 4.82
N GLU A 10 -6.99 5.72 5.65
CA GLU A 10 -8.08 6.68 5.50
C GLU A 10 -7.59 8.09 5.81
N SER A 11 -7.90 9.04 4.93
CA SER A 11 -7.43 10.41 5.09
C SER A 11 -8.29 11.37 4.29
N LEU A 12 -8.78 12.42 4.92
CA LEU A 12 -9.48 13.52 4.24
C LEU A 12 -10.66 13.06 3.38
N GLY A 13 -11.45 12.12 3.91
CA GLY A 13 -12.61 11.61 3.19
C GLY A 13 -12.30 10.63 2.08
N GLY A 14 -11.04 10.24 1.93
CA GLY A 14 -10.59 9.27 0.95
C GLY A 14 -9.49 8.40 1.52
N TRP A 15 -8.52 8.07 0.69
CA TRP A 15 -7.46 7.12 1.04
C TRP A 15 -6.12 7.61 0.58
N ARG A 16 -5.14 7.59 1.48
CA ARG A 16 -3.78 8.00 1.19
C ARG A 16 -2.90 6.77 1.06
N LEU A 17 -2.05 6.77 0.04
CA LEU A 17 -1.06 5.71 -0.16
C LEU A 17 0.27 6.19 0.41
N LEU A 18 0.81 5.40 1.34
CA LEU A 18 2.10 5.68 1.96
C LEU A 18 3.14 4.69 1.45
N ASP A 19 4.29 5.20 1.08
CA ASP A 19 5.43 4.40 0.68
C ASP A 19 6.46 4.46 1.80
N ASP A 20 6.56 3.38 2.54
CA ASP A 20 7.48 3.26 3.67
C ASP A 20 7.28 4.42 4.68
N GLY A 21 6.02 4.77 4.89
CA GLY A 21 5.62 5.84 5.80
C GLY A 21 5.51 7.22 5.16
N GLN A 22 5.92 7.37 3.90
CA GLN A 22 5.86 8.65 3.20
C GLN A 22 4.61 8.74 2.34
N PRO A 23 3.77 9.77 2.51
CA PRO A 23 2.59 9.92 1.67
C PRO A 23 2.99 10.28 0.24
N ILE A 24 2.49 9.51 -0.72
CA ILE A 24 2.83 9.73 -2.13
C ILE A 24 1.62 10.04 -3.00
N PHE A 25 0.46 9.44 -2.72
CA PHE A 25 -0.76 9.66 -3.50
C PHE A 25 -1.98 9.69 -2.60
N TRP A 26 -3.04 10.32 -3.09
CA TRP A 26 -4.35 10.31 -2.45
C TRP A 26 -5.41 9.89 -3.48
N PHE A 27 -6.37 9.10 -3.03
CA PHE A 27 -7.45 8.59 -3.87
C PHE A 27 -8.80 8.78 -3.18
N PRO A 28 -9.86 9.12 -3.93
CA PRO A 28 -11.18 9.22 -3.32
C PRO A 28 -11.76 7.87 -2.89
N GLU A 29 -11.31 6.77 -3.50
CA GLU A 29 -11.82 5.44 -3.22
C GLU A 29 -10.73 4.47 -2.79
N ARG A 30 -11.08 3.58 -1.85
CA ARG A 30 -10.16 2.58 -1.31
C ARG A 30 -9.63 1.64 -2.40
N ASP A 31 -10.53 1.19 -3.28
CA ASP A 31 -10.16 0.24 -4.32
C ASP A 31 -9.11 0.80 -5.29
N SER A 32 -9.22 2.07 -5.63
CA SER A 32 -8.23 2.73 -6.49
C SER A 32 -6.86 2.78 -5.83
N ALA A 33 -6.84 3.09 -4.54
CA ALA A 33 -5.57 3.11 -3.78
C ALA A 33 -4.96 1.72 -3.69
N LEU A 34 -5.78 0.70 -3.44
CA LEU A 34 -5.31 -0.69 -3.35
C LEU A 34 -4.75 -1.18 -4.68
N GLU A 35 -5.42 -0.86 -5.77
CA GLU A 35 -4.98 -1.28 -7.10
C GLU A 35 -3.63 -0.65 -7.46
N THR A 36 -3.48 0.64 -7.20
CA THR A 36 -2.22 1.34 -7.43
C THR A 36 -1.11 0.77 -6.55
N ALA A 37 -1.41 0.52 -5.27
CA ALA A 37 -0.43 -0.06 -4.37
C ALA A 37 0.01 -1.46 -4.82
N LYS A 38 -0.93 -2.27 -5.30
CA LYS A 38 -0.61 -3.60 -5.81
C LYS A 38 0.34 -3.54 -7.00
N VAL A 39 0.06 -2.65 -7.96
CA VAL A 39 0.92 -2.49 -9.14
C VAL A 39 2.32 -2.04 -8.73
N MET A 40 2.42 -1.10 -7.81
CA MET A 40 3.70 -0.62 -7.33
C MET A 40 4.48 -1.69 -6.59
N ALA A 41 3.81 -2.45 -5.74
CA ALA A 41 4.45 -3.52 -4.97
C ALA A 41 4.98 -4.61 -5.90
N ASP A 42 4.17 -5.00 -6.87
CA ASP A 42 4.55 -6.02 -7.84
C ASP A 42 5.76 -5.56 -8.67
N ALA A 43 5.72 -4.32 -9.15
CA ALA A 43 6.83 -3.78 -9.94
C ALA A 43 8.13 -3.73 -9.14
N ARG A 44 8.07 -3.30 -7.88
CA ARG A 44 9.25 -3.24 -7.03
C ARG A 44 9.82 -4.62 -6.75
N HIS A 45 8.95 -5.59 -6.51
CA HIS A 45 9.39 -6.95 -6.29
C HIS A 45 10.10 -7.50 -7.53
N GLN A 46 9.57 -7.23 -8.71
CA GLN A 46 10.17 -7.67 -9.96
C GLN A 46 11.52 -7.01 -10.23
N PHE A 47 11.64 -5.71 -9.93
CA PHE A 47 12.88 -4.98 -10.18
C PHE A 47 13.96 -5.28 -9.15
N ASP A 48 13.60 -5.25 -7.87
CA ASP A 48 14.57 -5.36 -6.78
C ASP A 48 14.69 -6.76 -6.21
N GLY A 49 13.72 -7.62 -6.47
CA GLY A 49 13.68 -8.96 -5.91
C GLY A 49 13.43 -8.98 -4.41
N LYS A 50 13.12 -7.84 -3.80
CA LYS A 50 12.90 -7.74 -2.36
C LYS A 50 11.44 -8.01 -2.01
N PRO A 51 11.18 -8.55 -0.81
CA PRO A 51 9.80 -8.70 -0.36
C PRO A 51 9.11 -7.35 -0.30
N THR A 52 7.87 -7.30 -0.80
CA THR A 52 7.06 -6.09 -0.79
C THR A 52 5.66 -6.48 -0.37
N CYS A 53 5.07 -5.72 0.53
CA CYS A 53 3.70 -5.97 0.96
C CYS A 53 2.86 -4.70 0.95
N VAL A 54 1.54 -4.92 0.87
CA VAL A 54 0.55 -3.85 0.92
C VAL A 54 -0.36 -4.11 2.10
N GLN A 55 -0.47 -3.14 2.99
CA GLN A 55 -1.38 -3.14 4.12
C GLN A 55 -2.42 -2.07 3.92
N ALA A 56 -3.63 -2.31 4.39
CA ALA A 56 -4.71 -1.32 4.30
C ALA A 56 -5.50 -1.29 5.59
N GLN A 57 -5.99 -0.12 5.94
CA GLN A 57 -6.90 0.02 7.08
C GLN A 57 -8.27 -0.53 6.72
N ASP A 58 -8.88 -1.23 7.67
CA ASP A 58 -10.27 -1.66 7.56
C ASP A 58 -11.20 -0.55 8.10
N GLU A 59 -12.49 -0.86 8.21
CA GLU A 59 -13.50 0.09 8.70
C GLU A 59 -13.25 0.55 10.13
N LEU A 60 -12.54 -0.25 10.91
CA LEU A 60 -12.24 0.06 12.31
C LEU A 60 -10.88 0.73 12.49
N GLY A 61 -10.18 0.99 11.38
CA GLY A 61 -8.86 1.61 11.42
C GLY A 61 -7.70 0.66 11.66
N ALA A 62 -7.97 -0.63 11.77
CA ALA A 62 -6.92 -1.63 11.93
C ALA A 62 -6.31 -1.98 10.58
N PHE A 63 -5.00 -2.22 10.55
CA PHE A 63 -4.33 -2.63 9.33
C PHE A 63 -4.50 -4.12 9.08
N GLU A 64 -4.71 -4.48 7.82
CA GLU A 64 -4.72 -5.86 7.37
C GLU A 64 -3.76 -6.01 6.19
N LEU A 65 -3.13 -7.17 6.08
CA LEU A 65 -2.27 -7.47 4.94
C LEU A 65 -3.17 -7.84 3.75
N VAL A 66 -3.06 -7.08 2.67
CA VAL A 66 -3.90 -7.28 1.48
C VAL A 66 -3.15 -8.02 0.40
N PHE A 67 -1.90 -7.63 0.13
CA PHE A 67 -1.06 -8.27 -0.86
C PHE A 67 0.34 -8.48 -0.31
N ALA A 68 0.98 -9.57 -0.73
CA ALA A 68 2.37 -9.82 -0.40
C ALA A 68 3.07 -10.43 -1.61
N PHE A 69 4.25 -9.92 -1.94
CA PHE A 69 5.07 -10.37 -3.05
C PHE A 69 6.45 -10.76 -2.50
N GLY A 70 6.82 -11.97 -2.75
CA GLY A 70 8.05 -12.53 -2.21
C GLY A 70 7.85 -13.17 -0.86
#